data_f49af7348d8da85cb552e31740223c97
#
_entry.id   f49af7348d8da85cb552e31740223c97
#
_cell.length_a   1.000
_cell.length_b   1.000
_cell.length_c   1.000
_cell.angle_alpha   90.00
_cell.angle_beta   90.00
_cell.angle_gamma   90.00
#
_symmetry.space_group_name_H-M   'P 1'
#
loop_
_entity.id
_entity.type
_entity.pdbx_description
1 polymer ?
#
loop_
_entity_poly.entity_id
_entity_poly.type
_entity_poly.pdbx_seq_one_letter_code
_entity_poly.pdbx_strand_id
1 'polypeptide(L)'
;MLEKEEVDIILKTIYNNFNIDSDAEITLECNPESISDDKMKGYRKSGINRISIGVQNLDNEILKIIGRIHDKEEVFEKFKIVEKYFENISVDMMFGLPNQTVEILKNNLEEVVNNLGKNGKLKHISVYSLILEKGTKFWNNSKIEKMLPNEEEERNMYKAAQEILKKNEYMQYEISNFAKEGYESRHNVNCWKQHEYYGFGIGASSYYNNVRYTNIRVIYRYIEKYLKGKNKKFVIRTETEKLELNREKLQSNMKYIYENYNVIEEQSFEEKLREKIIIGLRMEKGIVLEQEIIENTEIYEVILKYIRLKFLKEYIGEDFKKYICLTEEGKNCANIIWQELV
;
A
#
# COMPACT_ATOMS: atom_id res chain seq x y z
N MET A 1 -1.64 12.88 -14.66
CA MET A 1 -1.14 11.50 -14.88
C MET A 1 -0.15 11.52 -16.03
N LEU A 2 0.86 10.63 -16.03
CA LEU A 2 1.84 10.53 -17.12
C LEU A 2 1.17 10.21 -18.45
N GLU A 3 1.75 10.71 -19.55
CA GLU A 3 1.33 10.32 -20.89
C GLU A 3 1.83 8.89 -21.22
N LYS A 4 1.16 8.22 -22.15
CA LYS A 4 1.47 6.81 -22.48
C LYS A 4 2.90 6.64 -23.01
N GLU A 5 3.43 7.63 -23.70
CA GLU A 5 4.81 7.66 -24.20
C GLU A 5 5.82 7.75 -23.05
N GLU A 6 5.49 8.50 -21.98
CA GLU A 6 6.34 8.63 -20.79
C GLU A 6 6.39 7.31 -20.01
N VAL A 7 5.24 6.64 -19.86
CA VAL A 7 5.17 5.31 -19.23
C VAL A 7 5.97 4.28 -20.06
N ASP A 8 5.86 4.32 -21.38
CA ASP A 8 6.62 3.43 -22.26
C ASP A 8 8.14 3.63 -22.13
N ILE A 9 8.60 4.89 -22.03
CA ILE A 9 10.01 5.21 -21.82
C ILE A 9 10.49 4.68 -20.47
N ILE A 10 9.70 4.87 -19.39
CA ILE A 10 10.03 4.41 -18.04
C ILE A 10 10.16 2.88 -18.04
N LEU A 11 9.16 2.17 -18.56
CA LEU A 11 9.16 0.71 -18.55
C LEU A 11 10.26 0.12 -19.44
N LYS A 12 10.49 0.67 -20.62
CA LYS A 12 11.63 0.26 -21.47
C LYS A 12 12.97 0.47 -20.75
N THR A 13 13.10 1.58 -20.03
CA THR A 13 14.32 1.83 -19.25
C THR A 13 14.50 0.79 -18.15
N ILE A 14 13.42 0.42 -17.45
CA ILE A 14 13.44 -0.62 -16.43
C ILE A 14 13.82 -1.97 -17.06
N TYR A 15 13.15 -2.42 -18.11
CA TYR A 15 13.44 -3.68 -18.80
C TYR A 15 14.85 -3.78 -19.36
N ASN A 16 15.43 -2.66 -19.80
CA ASN A 16 16.80 -2.64 -20.33
C ASN A 16 17.88 -2.67 -19.24
N ASN A 17 17.53 -2.37 -17.99
CA ASN A 17 18.52 -2.25 -16.91
C ASN A 17 18.33 -3.27 -15.78
N PHE A 18 17.18 -3.95 -15.73
CA PHE A 18 16.85 -4.91 -14.69
C PHE A 18 16.33 -6.22 -15.30
N ASN A 19 16.59 -7.31 -14.62
CA ASN A 19 15.95 -8.58 -14.92
C ASN A 19 14.57 -8.60 -14.22
N ILE A 20 13.51 -8.48 -15.00
CA ILE A 20 12.13 -8.43 -14.51
C ILE A 20 11.50 -9.80 -14.69
N ASP A 21 10.90 -10.34 -13.64
CA ASP A 21 10.19 -11.60 -13.70
C ASP A 21 9.06 -11.54 -14.72
N SER A 22 8.85 -12.61 -15.46
CA SER A 22 7.84 -12.67 -16.53
C SER A 22 6.40 -12.50 -16.02
N ASP A 23 6.15 -12.79 -14.74
CA ASP A 23 4.87 -12.65 -14.03
C ASP A 23 4.83 -11.43 -13.10
N ALA A 24 5.77 -10.49 -13.22
CA ALA A 24 5.81 -9.30 -12.37
C ALA A 24 4.48 -8.53 -12.40
N GLU A 25 3.99 -8.13 -11.23
CA GLU A 25 2.87 -7.19 -11.12
C GLU A 25 3.37 -5.78 -11.44
N ILE A 26 2.81 -5.18 -12.49
CA ILE A 26 3.15 -3.84 -12.95
C ILE A 26 1.88 -2.99 -12.86
N THR A 27 1.77 -2.26 -11.75
CA THR A 27 0.58 -1.46 -11.43
C THR A 27 0.76 0.01 -11.84
N LEU A 28 -0.31 0.60 -12.37
CA LEU A 28 -0.45 2.04 -12.53
C LEU A 28 -1.66 2.51 -11.72
N GLU A 29 -1.44 3.51 -10.86
CA GLU A 29 -2.52 4.19 -10.14
C GLU A 29 -3.05 5.36 -10.95
N CYS A 30 -4.36 5.54 -11.00
CA CYS A 30 -5.01 6.61 -11.74
C CYS A 30 -6.27 7.13 -11.04
N ASN A 31 -6.62 8.38 -11.31
CA ASN A 31 -7.92 8.92 -10.95
C ASN A 31 -8.88 8.82 -12.15
N PRO A 32 -10.21 8.74 -11.93
CA PRO A 32 -11.20 8.64 -13.00
C PRO A 32 -11.02 9.68 -14.11
N GLU A 33 -10.88 10.95 -13.76
CA GLU A 33 -10.72 12.06 -14.69
C GLU A 33 -9.49 11.96 -15.63
N SER A 34 -8.53 11.12 -15.29
CA SER A 34 -7.31 10.92 -16.07
C SER A 34 -7.38 9.75 -17.03
N ILE A 35 -8.46 8.97 -16.99
CA ILE A 35 -8.66 7.76 -17.80
C ILE A 35 -9.21 8.12 -19.19
N SER A 36 -8.53 7.64 -20.24
CA SER A 36 -9.04 7.69 -21.62
C SER A 36 -8.71 6.38 -22.35
N ASP A 37 -9.46 6.08 -23.40
CA ASP A 37 -9.29 4.84 -24.18
C ASP A 37 -7.88 4.74 -24.77
N ASP A 38 -7.35 5.83 -25.30
CA ASP A 38 -5.99 5.90 -25.87
C ASP A 38 -4.89 5.65 -24.81
N LYS A 39 -5.02 6.26 -23.63
CA LYS A 39 -4.08 6.05 -22.52
C LYS A 39 -4.11 4.59 -22.03
N MET A 40 -5.29 4.03 -21.78
CA MET A 40 -5.40 2.65 -21.28
C MET A 40 -4.83 1.64 -22.29
N LYS A 41 -5.11 1.82 -23.58
CA LYS A 41 -4.52 1.02 -24.65
C LYS A 41 -2.99 1.14 -24.68
N GLY A 42 -2.48 2.37 -24.55
CA GLY A 42 -1.03 2.63 -24.52
C GLY A 42 -0.35 1.97 -23.32
N TYR A 43 -0.89 2.15 -22.13
CA TYR A 43 -0.34 1.56 -20.90
C TYR A 43 -0.32 0.03 -20.96
N ARG A 44 -1.41 -0.58 -21.45
CA ARG A 44 -1.44 -2.05 -21.66
C ARG A 44 -0.35 -2.52 -22.61
N LYS A 45 -0.14 -1.77 -23.70
CA LYS A 45 0.92 -2.08 -24.70
C LYS A 45 2.32 -1.94 -24.10
N SER A 46 2.54 -0.99 -23.21
CA SER A 46 3.84 -0.78 -22.55
C SER A 46 4.18 -1.83 -21.48
N GLY A 47 3.20 -2.67 -21.08
CA GLY A 47 3.44 -3.76 -20.12
C GLY A 47 2.72 -3.60 -18.79
N ILE A 48 1.98 -2.49 -18.54
CA ILE A 48 1.10 -2.41 -17.36
C ILE A 48 0.11 -3.57 -17.39
N ASN A 49 -0.03 -4.27 -16.27
CA ASN A 49 -0.94 -5.42 -16.17
C ASN A 49 -1.97 -5.31 -15.04
N ARG A 50 -1.86 -4.28 -14.18
CA ARG A 50 -2.81 -3.95 -13.13
C ARG A 50 -3.09 -2.44 -13.10
N ILE A 51 -4.36 -2.05 -12.92
CA ILE A 51 -4.78 -0.65 -12.74
C ILE A 51 -5.43 -0.51 -11.37
N SER A 52 -5.06 0.52 -10.60
CA SER A 52 -5.77 0.95 -9.38
C SER A 52 -6.44 2.30 -9.62
N ILE A 53 -7.75 2.39 -9.36
CA ILE A 53 -8.56 3.57 -9.63
C ILE A 53 -8.99 4.22 -8.31
N GLY A 54 -8.56 5.46 -8.08
CA GLY A 54 -8.91 6.24 -6.90
C GLY A 54 -10.35 6.76 -6.94
N VAL A 55 -11.33 5.90 -6.70
CA VAL A 55 -12.77 6.24 -6.67
C VAL A 55 -13.13 7.04 -5.44
N GLN A 56 -12.66 6.62 -4.29
CA GLN A 56 -12.82 7.20 -2.96
C GLN A 56 -14.25 7.10 -2.42
N ASN A 57 -15.25 7.57 -3.15
CA ASN A 57 -16.67 7.55 -2.78
C ASN A 57 -17.56 7.56 -4.05
N LEU A 58 -18.85 7.24 -3.91
CA LEU A 58 -19.85 7.37 -4.99
C LEU A 58 -20.92 8.43 -4.68
N ASP A 59 -20.86 9.09 -3.52
CA ASP A 59 -21.71 10.23 -3.21
C ASP A 59 -21.07 11.52 -3.74
N ASN A 60 -21.75 12.19 -4.67
CA ASN A 60 -21.22 13.38 -5.35
C ASN A 60 -20.99 14.56 -4.40
N GLU A 61 -21.76 14.68 -3.32
CA GLU A 61 -21.55 15.75 -2.33
C GLU A 61 -20.30 15.46 -1.48
N ILE A 62 -20.09 14.20 -1.08
CA ILE A 62 -18.88 13.82 -0.35
C ILE A 62 -17.65 13.97 -1.26
N LEU A 63 -17.73 13.56 -2.55
CA LEU A 63 -16.64 13.78 -3.51
C LEU A 63 -16.23 15.24 -3.62
N LYS A 64 -17.19 16.15 -3.71
CA LYS A 64 -16.94 17.60 -3.72
C LYS A 64 -16.25 18.10 -2.44
N ILE A 65 -16.70 17.62 -1.26
CA ILE A 65 -16.11 18.00 0.02
C ILE A 65 -14.64 17.58 0.08
N ILE A 66 -14.31 16.37 -0.38
CA ILE A 66 -12.91 15.88 -0.40
C ILE A 66 -12.10 16.41 -1.57
N GLY A 67 -12.66 17.30 -2.39
CA GLY A 67 -11.97 18.00 -3.48
C GLY A 67 -11.76 17.14 -4.71
N ARG A 68 -12.57 16.09 -4.91
CA ARG A 68 -12.58 15.32 -6.15
C ARG A 68 -13.33 16.08 -7.23
N ILE A 69 -12.85 15.97 -8.47
CA ILE A 69 -13.45 16.64 -9.64
C ILE A 69 -14.34 15.72 -10.46
N HIS A 70 -14.17 14.41 -10.30
CA HIS A 70 -15.04 13.40 -10.91
C HIS A 70 -16.31 13.20 -10.09
N ASP A 71 -17.35 12.73 -10.74
CA ASP A 71 -18.60 12.28 -10.14
C ASP A 71 -18.78 10.75 -10.28
N LYS A 72 -19.87 10.26 -9.73
CA LYS A 72 -20.22 8.84 -9.75
C LYS A 72 -20.39 8.31 -11.17
N GLU A 73 -21.06 9.05 -12.04
CA GLU A 73 -21.34 8.69 -13.43
C GLU A 73 -20.03 8.53 -14.20
N GLU A 74 -19.10 9.44 -13.98
CA GLU A 74 -17.75 9.37 -14.58
C GLU A 74 -16.98 8.14 -14.11
N VAL A 75 -17.06 7.75 -12.83
CA VAL A 75 -16.44 6.52 -12.33
C VAL A 75 -16.88 5.31 -13.15
N PHE A 76 -18.19 5.12 -13.36
CA PHE A 76 -18.71 3.98 -14.12
C PHE A 76 -18.34 4.03 -15.60
N GLU A 77 -18.36 5.21 -16.21
CA GLU A 77 -17.91 5.38 -17.59
C GLU A 77 -16.44 5.01 -17.75
N LYS A 78 -15.58 5.54 -16.88
CA LYS A 78 -14.14 5.30 -16.94
C LYS A 78 -13.77 3.85 -16.63
N PHE A 79 -14.48 3.21 -15.69
CA PHE A 79 -14.27 1.80 -15.42
C PHE A 79 -14.52 0.95 -16.67
N LYS A 80 -15.59 1.21 -17.43
CA LYS A 80 -15.88 0.53 -18.71
C LYS A 80 -14.75 0.70 -19.74
N ILE A 81 -14.04 1.81 -19.72
CA ILE A 81 -12.86 2.01 -20.58
C ILE A 81 -11.72 1.11 -20.11
N VAL A 82 -11.44 1.08 -18.80
CA VAL A 82 -10.33 0.28 -18.24
C VAL A 82 -10.56 -1.22 -18.48
N GLU A 83 -11.78 -1.72 -18.26
CA GLU A 83 -12.11 -3.16 -18.42
C GLU A 83 -11.98 -3.69 -19.84
N LYS A 84 -11.88 -2.82 -20.88
CA LYS A 84 -11.56 -3.25 -22.24
C LYS A 84 -10.13 -3.79 -22.37
N TYR A 85 -9.21 -3.31 -21.54
CA TYR A 85 -7.78 -3.55 -21.69
C TYR A 85 -7.15 -4.33 -20.52
N PHE A 86 -7.79 -4.34 -19.34
CA PHE A 86 -7.25 -4.90 -18.12
C PHE A 86 -8.19 -5.92 -17.49
N GLU A 87 -7.61 -7.03 -17.03
CA GLU A 87 -8.30 -8.11 -16.31
C GLU A 87 -8.08 -8.03 -14.80
N ASN A 88 -7.06 -7.29 -14.35
CA ASN A 88 -6.74 -7.06 -12.94
C ASN A 88 -6.91 -5.58 -12.61
N ILE A 89 -8.09 -5.25 -12.08
CA ILE A 89 -8.48 -3.89 -11.73
C ILE A 89 -8.70 -3.80 -10.23
N SER A 90 -8.17 -2.75 -9.62
CA SER A 90 -8.39 -2.36 -8.23
C SER A 90 -9.17 -1.06 -8.19
N VAL A 91 -9.98 -0.87 -7.15
CA VAL A 91 -10.56 0.42 -6.78
C VAL A 91 -10.22 0.76 -5.35
N ASP A 92 -9.99 2.04 -5.10
CA ASP A 92 -9.72 2.56 -3.76
C ASP A 92 -10.94 3.32 -3.27
N MET A 93 -11.45 2.92 -2.11
CA MET A 93 -12.59 3.51 -1.42
C MET A 93 -12.16 4.06 -0.07
N MET A 94 -12.85 5.08 0.40
CA MET A 94 -12.58 5.67 1.71
C MET A 94 -13.80 5.61 2.60
N PHE A 95 -13.56 5.43 3.91
CA PHE A 95 -14.55 5.61 4.95
C PHE A 95 -14.09 6.65 5.99
N GLY A 96 -14.97 7.01 6.90
CA GLY A 96 -14.66 8.08 7.86
C GLY A 96 -14.64 9.48 7.23
N LEU A 97 -15.27 9.66 6.06
CA LEU A 97 -15.31 10.93 5.34
C LEU A 97 -16.32 11.90 5.97
N PRO A 98 -16.14 13.23 5.78
CA PRO A 98 -17.10 14.22 6.24
C PRO A 98 -18.52 13.93 5.72
N ASN A 99 -19.51 13.95 6.62
CA ASN A 99 -20.93 13.62 6.37
C ASN A 99 -21.20 12.19 5.88
N GLN A 100 -20.22 11.31 5.86
CA GLN A 100 -20.44 9.92 5.51
C GLN A 100 -21.12 9.19 6.67
N THR A 101 -22.14 8.42 6.37
CA THR A 101 -22.80 7.51 7.32
C THR A 101 -22.48 6.05 6.98
N VAL A 102 -22.72 5.14 7.93
CA VAL A 102 -22.61 3.68 7.68
C VAL A 102 -23.44 3.25 6.49
N GLU A 103 -24.66 3.80 6.34
CA GLU A 103 -25.57 3.47 5.24
C GLU A 103 -25.05 3.94 3.88
N ILE A 104 -24.49 5.17 3.80
CA ILE A 104 -23.85 5.68 2.58
C ILE A 104 -22.68 4.75 2.17
N LEU A 105 -21.84 4.36 3.11
CA LEU A 105 -20.71 3.45 2.81
C LEU A 105 -21.21 2.10 2.32
N LYS A 106 -22.22 1.50 2.96
CA LYS A 106 -22.82 0.23 2.54
C LYS A 106 -23.33 0.31 1.11
N ASN A 107 -24.13 1.31 0.81
CA ASN A 107 -24.71 1.50 -0.52
C ASN A 107 -23.59 1.67 -1.58
N ASN A 108 -22.55 2.45 -1.27
CA ASN A 108 -21.42 2.66 -2.16
C ASN A 108 -20.66 1.35 -2.43
N LEU A 109 -20.38 0.55 -1.40
CA LEU A 109 -19.65 -0.71 -1.56
C LEU A 109 -20.51 -1.76 -2.32
N GLU A 110 -21.79 -1.87 -2.01
CA GLU A 110 -22.69 -2.75 -2.75
C GLU A 110 -22.79 -2.34 -4.22
N GLU A 111 -22.82 -1.06 -4.52
CA GLU A 111 -22.85 -0.55 -5.88
C GLU A 111 -21.52 -0.80 -6.62
N VAL A 112 -20.38 -0.61 -5.97
CA VAL A 112 -19.06 -0.98 -6.50
C VAL A 112 -19.03 -2.45 -6.87
N VAL A 113 -19.39 -3.33 -5.95
CA VAL A 113 -19.36 -4.78 -6.16
C VAL A 113 -20.32 -5.22 -7.26
N ASN A 114 -21.57 -4.72 -7.25
CA ASN A 114 -22.60 -5.15 -8.18
C ASN A 114 -22.42 -4.61 -9.60
N ASN A 115 -21.89 -3.40 -9.76
CA ASN A 115 -21.75 -2.76 -11.06
C ASN A 115 -20.33 -2.89 -11.64
N LEU A 116 -19.29 -2.61 -10.85
CA LEU A 116 -17.90 -2.71 -11.33
C LEU A 116 -17.39 -4.16 -11.24
N GLY A 117 -17.86 -4.94 -10.26
CA GLY A 117 -17.48 -6.34 -10.09
C GLY A 117 -18.18 -7.31 -11.07
N LYS A 118 -19.24 -6.87 -11.76
CA LYS A 118 -20.12 -7.72 -12.58
C LYS A 118 -19.39 -8.56 -13.63
N ASN A 119 -18.38 -8.01 -14.28
CA ASN A 119 -17.62 -8.69 -15.33
C ASN A 119 -16.42 -9.48 -14.79
N GLY A 120 -16.27 -9.57 -13.48
CA GLY A 120 -15.19 -10.30 -12.82
C GLY A 120 -13.79 -9.71 -13.01
N LYS A 121 -13.66 -8.49 -13.52
CA LYS A 121 -12.37 -7.80 -13.74
C LYS A 121 -11.94 -6.92 -12.54
N LEU A 122 -12.89 -6.53 -11.69
CA LEU A 122 -12.58 -5.95 -10.38
C LEU A 122 -12.08 -7.07 -9.47
N LYS A 123 -10.79 -7.07 -9.21
CA LYS A 123 -10.10 -8.14 -8.45
C LYS A 123 -9.75 -7.73 -7.04
N HIS A 124 -9.66 -6.42 -6.79
CA HIS A 124 -9.12 -5.88 -5.56
C HIS A 124 -9.87 -4.59 -5.17
N ILE A 125 -10.09 -4.40 -3.89
CA ILE A 125 -10.73 -3.21 -3.33
C ILE A 125 -9.92 -2.79 -2.09
N SER A 126 -9.37 -1.56 -2.12
CA SER A 126 -8.82 -0.92 -0.93
C SER A 126 -9.93 -0.15 -0.22
N VAL A 127 -10.04 -0.29 1.11
CA VAL A 127 -10.99 0.48 1.93
C VAL A 127 -10.23 1.00 3.14
N TYR A 128 -9.94 2.30 3.17
CA TYR A 128 -9.13 2.92 4.22
C TYR A 128 -9.81 4.14 4.82
N SER A 129 -9.55 4.36 6.11
CA SER A 129 -10.08 5.48 6.86
C SER A 129 -9.40 6.79 6.47
N LEU A 130 -10.15 7.90 6.54
CA LEU A 130 -9.58 9.22 6.43
C LEU A 130 -8.69 9.52 7.64
N ILE A 131 -7.42 9.79 7.38
CA ILE A 131 -6.48 10.29 8.39
C ILE A 131 -6.23 11.77 8.15
N LEU A 132 -6.47 12.60 9.17
CA LEU A 132 -6.17 14.01 9.11
C LEU A 132 -4.68 14.25 9.34
N GLU A 133 -3.95 14.54 8.28
CA GLU A 133 -2.52 14.83 8.36
C GLU A 133 -2.24 16.31 8.59
N LYS A 134 -1.33 16.60 9.53
CA LYS A 134 -0.87 17.95 9.84
C LYS A 134 -0.31 18.65 8.60
N GLY A 135 -0.79 19.89 8.37
CA GLY A 135 -0.36 20.68 7.20
C GLY A 135 -1.24 20.50 5.95
N THR A 136 -2.21 19.59 5.96
CA THR A 136 -3.22 19.47 4.90
C THR A 136 -4.32 20.54 5.04
N LYS A 137 -5.06 20.78 3.95
CA LYS A 137 -6.22 21.71 3.98
C LYS A 137 -7.29 21.23 4.96
N PHE A 138 -7.45 19.93 5.16
CA PHE A 138 -8.43 19.35 6.08
C PHE A 138 -8.02 19.55 7.54
N TRP A 139 -6.75 19.34 7.87
CA TRP A 139 -6.23 19.53 9.23
C TRP A 139 -6.54 20.92 9.81
N ASN A 140 -6.46 21.96 8.98
CA ASN A 140 -6.67 23.34 9.42
C ASN A 140 -8.13 23.82 9.31
N ASN A 141 -9.08 22.93 9.02
CA ASN A 141 -10.48 23.27 8.78
C ASN A 141 -11.39 22.72 9.86
N SER A 142 -11.68 23.55 10.88
CA SER A 142 -12.57 23.18 11.99
C SER A 142 -14.02 22.85 11.58
N LYS A 143 -14.45 23.22 10.37
CA LYS A 143 -15.76 22.79 9.84
C LYS A 143 -15.72 21.32 9.43
N ILE A 144 -14.62 20.87 8.83
CA ILE A 144 -14.44 19.47 8.45
C ILE A 144 -14.47 18.58 9.68
N GLU A 145 -13.74 18.95 10.74
CA GLU A 145 -13.69 18.18 11.99
C GLU A 145 -15.10 17.89 12.56
N LYS A 146 -16.00 18.87 12.48
CA LYS A 146 -17.40 18.72 12.96
C LYS A 146 -18.28 17.83 12.08
N MET A 147 -17.83 17.54 10.87
CA MET A 147 -18.55 16.71 9.90
C MET A 147 -18.06 15.27 9.89
N LEU A 148 -16.98 14.96 10.61
CA LEU A 148 -16.43 13.61 10.69
C LEU A 148 -17.32 12.73 11.57
N PRO A 149 -17.42 11.42 11.24
CA PRO A 149 -18.05 10.45 12.11
C PRO A 149 -17.27 10.31 13.41
N ASN A 150 -17.95 9.88 14.46
CA ASN A 150 -17.28 9.53 15.71
C ASN A 150 -16.61 8.13 15.59
N GLU A 151 -15.79 7.77 16.58
CA GLU A 151 -15.05 6.51 16.56
C GLU A 151 -15.96 5.26 16.49
N GLU A 152 -17.15 5.30 17.08
CA GLU A 152 -18.10 4.17 17.03
C GLU A 152 -18.69 4.02 15.63
N GLU A 153 -19.06 5.12 14.99
CA GLU A 153 -19.53 5.15 13.61
C GLU A 153 -18.45 4.65 12.66
N GLU A 154 -17.20 5.08 12.85
CA GLU A 154 -16.07 4.66 12.04
C GLU A 154 -15.81 3.15 12.17
N ARG A 155 -15.86 2.60 13.38
CA ARG A 155 -15.80 1.14 13.63
C ARG A 155 -16.95 0.39 12.94
N ASN A 156 -18.16 0.93 13.01
CA ASN A 156 -19.32 0.33 12.35
C ASN A 156 -19.18 0.38 10.81
N MET A 157 -18.61 1.45 10.25
CA MET A 157 -18.27 1.53 8.83
C MET A 157 -17.26 0.45 8.42
N TYR A 158 -16.19 0.30 9.18
CA TYR A 158 -15.17 -0.72 8.90
C TYR A 158 -15.75 -2.13 8.94
N LYS A 159 -16.54 -2.45 9.97
CA LYS A 159 -17.22 -3.73 10.10
C LYS A 159 -18.16 -3.99 8.92
N ALA A 160 -18.93 -2.98 8.53
CA ALA A 160 -19.82 -3.10 7.37
C ALA A 160 -19.04 -3.37 6.06
N ALA A 161 -17.90 -2.73 5.87
CA ALA A 161 -17.02 -2.99 4.73
C ALA A 161 -16.53 -4.45 4.72
N GLN A 162 -16.04 -4.95 5.84
CA GLN A 162 -15.61 -6.35 5.97
C GLN A 162 -16.74 -7.34 5.62
N GLU A 163 -17.95 -7.13 6.15
CA GLU A 163 -19.11 -8.00 5.92
C GLU A 163 -19.55 -8.02 4.44
N ILE A 164 -19.65 -6.83 3.82
CA ILE A 164 -20.09 -6.70 2.42
C ILE A 164 -19.05 -7.32 1.49
N LEU A 165 -17.78 -7.00 1.65
CA LEU A 165 -16.74 -7.47 0.77
C LEU A 165 -16.54 -8.98 0.90
N LYS A 166 -16.52 -9.52 2.11
CA LYS A 166 -16.45 -10.97 2.35
C LYS A 166 -17.63 -11.72 1.71
N LYS A 167 -18.86 -11.21 1.85
CA LYS A 167 -20.07 -11.79 1.21
C LYS A 167 -19.93 -11.88 -0.31
N ASN A 168 -19.17 -10.98 -0.90
CA ASN A 168 -18.92 -10.90 -2.34
C ASN A 168 -17.56 -11.50 -2.74
N GLU A 169 -16.97 -12.36 -1.88
CA GLU A 169 -15.73 -13.11 -2.11
C GLU A 169 -14.48 -12.24 -2.30
N TYR A 170 -14.49 -11.00 -1.78
CA TYR A 170 -13.30 -10.22 -1.59
C TYR A 170 -12.78 -10.48 -0.18
N MET A 171 -11.73 -11.31 -0.08
CA MET A 171 -11.16 -11.68 1.20
C MET A 171 -10.21 -10.61 1.68
N GLN A 172 -10.35 -10.23 2.95
CA GLN A 172 -9.40 -9.33 3.58
C GLN A 172 -8.05 -10.05 3.71
N TYR A 173 -6.96 -9.44 3.24
CA TYR A 173 -5.62 -10.00 3.38
C TYR A 173 -4.70 -9.13 4.26
N GLU A 174 -5.05 -7.85 4.45
CA GLU A 174 -4.48 -6.93 5.44
C GLU A 174 -5.53 -5.88 5.84
N ILE A 175 -5.22 -5.03 6.80
CA ILE A 175 -6.20 -4.13 7.47
C ILE A 175 -7.07 -3.34 6.47
N SER A 176 -6.49 -2.82 5.39
CA SER A 176 -7.18 -1.91 4.46
C SER A 176 -7.51 -2.52 3.11
N ASN A 177 -7.04 -3.75 2.82
CA ASN A 177 -7.12 -4.30 1.48
C ASN A 177 -7.83 -5.65 1.42
N PHE A 178 -8.69 -5.77 0.40
CA PHE A 178 -9.52 -6.92 0.11
C PHE A 178 -9.31 -7.36 -1.34
N ALA A 179 -9.22 -8.66 -1.59
CA ALA A 179 -8.98 -9.17 -2.93
C ALA A 179 -9.74 -10.47 -3.19
N LYS A 180 -10.00 -10.75 -4.46
CA LYS A 180 -10.29 -12.11 -4.91
C LYS A 180 -9.04 -12.96 -4.72
N GLU A 181 -9.20 -14.26 -4.50
CA GLU A 181 -8.11 -15.21 -4.29
C GLU A 181 -7.04 -15.10 -5.39
N GLY A 182 -5.77 -14.92 -4.99
CA GLY A 182 -4.62 -14.77 -5.88
C GLY A 182 -4.45 -13.38 -6.52
N TYR A 183 -5.24 -12.38 -6.08
CA TYR A 183 -5.14 -11.00 -6.57
C TYR A 183 -4.79 -9.99 -5.48
N GLU A 184 -4.20 -10.45 -4.38
CA GLU A 184 -3.61 -9.59 -3.37
C GLU A 184 -2.50 -8.73 -4.00
N SER A 185 -2.43 -7.44 -3.68
CA SER A 185 -1.36 -6.58 -4.19
C SER A 185 0.00 -7.10 -3.75
N ARG A 186 0.81 -7.57 -4.70
CA ARG A 186 2.15 -8.11 -4.42
C ARG A 186 3.06 -7.05 -3.81
N HIS A 187 2.94 -5.81 -4.26
CA HIS A 187 3.68 -4.68 -3.69
C HIS A 187 3.34 -4.47 -2.21
N ASN A 188 2.04 -4.40 -1.85
CA ASN A 188 1.61 -4.21 -0.47
C ASN A 188 2.07 -5.37 0.42
N VAL A 189 1.88 -6.61 -0.03
CA VAL A 189 2.33 -7.79 0.70
C VAL A 189 3.84 -7.78 0.93
N ASN A 190 4.63 -7.36 -0.06
CA ASN A 190 6.09 -7.25 0.08
C ASN A 190 6.47 -6.19 1.13
N CYS A 191 5.77 -5.05 1.16
CA CYS A 191 6.00 -4.03 2.19
C CYS A 191 5.67 -4.56 3.60
N TRP A 192 4.53 -5.25 3.77
CA TRP A 192 4.13 -5.82 5.06
C TRP A 192 5.00 -6.99 5.51
N LYS A 193 5.72 -7.64 4.60
CA LYS A 193 6.75 -8.64 4.90
C LYS A 193 8.14 -8.03 5.13
N GLN A 194 8.26 -6.72 5.11
CA GLN A 194 9.53 -5.99 5.26
C GLN A 194 10.58 -6.37 4.21
N HIS A 195 10.13 -6.70 2.97
CA HIS A 195 11.06 -6.93 1.87
C HIS A 195 11.65 -5.61 1.37
N GLU A 196 12.86 -5.70 0.83
CA GLU A 196 13.55 -4.55 0.24
C GLU A 196 12.83 -4.03 -1.00
N TYR A 197 12.83 -2.71 -1.17
CA TYR A 197 12.28 -2.03 -2.35
C TYR A 197 13.03 -0.73 -2.66
N TYR A 198 12.97 -0.32 -3.92
CA TYR A 198 13.58 0.92 -4.39
C TYR A 198 12.51 1.89 -4.86
N GLY A 199 12.59 3.13 -4.36
CA GLY A 199 11.76 4.25 -4.79
C GLY A 199 12.49 5.10 -5.82
N PHE A 200 11.87 5.30 -6.97
CA PHE A 200 12.36 6.18 -8.03
C PHE A 200 11.46 7.41 -8.13
N GLY A 201 12.06 8.56 -8.37
CA GLY A 201 11.33 9.82 -8.46
C GLY A 201 11.44 10.68 -7.21
N ILE A 202 10.87 11.89 -7.29
CA ILE A 202 10.94 12.91 -6.24
C ILE A 202 10.19 12.41 -4.99
N GLY A 203 10.86 12.46 -3.84
CA GLY A 203 10.26 12.10 -2.55
C GLY A 203 9.93 10.61 -2.39
N ALA A 204 10.24 9.77 -3.38
CA ALA A 204 10.05 8.33 -3.27
C ALA A 204 10.94 7.74 -2.18
N SER A 205 10.35 6.86 -1.36
CA SER A 205 11.05 6.17 -0.29
C SER A 205 11.58 4.82 -0.77
N SER A 206 12.68 4.39 -0.17
CA SER A 206 13.30 3.09 -0.38
C SER A 206 13.58 2.43 0.96
N TYR A 207 13.61 1.11 0.97
CA TYR A 207 14.10 0.31 2.08
C TYR A 207 15.11 -0.70 1.55
N TYR A 208 16.35 -0.58 1.97
CA TYR A 208 17.44 -1.45 1.54
C TYR A 208 18.48 -1.59 2.64
N ASN A 209 18.90 -2.84 2.88
CA ASN A 209 19.94 -3.19 3.87
C ASN A 209 19.67 -2.56 5.26
N ASN A 210 18.44 -2.67 5.76
CA ASN A 210 17.95 -2.10 7.03
C ASN A 210 17.98 -0.57 7.11
N VAL A 211 18.15 0.13 6.00
CA VAL A 211 18.12 1.59 5.94
C VAL A 211 16.92 2.05 5.13
N ARG A 212 16.13 2.94 5.74
CA ARG A 212 15.06 3.66 5.05
C ARG A 212 15.55 5.04 4.66
N TYR A 213 15.40 5.38 3.40
CA TYR A 213 15.81 6.67 2.86
C TYR A 213 14.82 7.19 1.83
N THR A 214 14.81 8.53 1.62
CA THR A 214 13.97 9.15 0.60
C THR A 214 14.79 9.93 -0.40
N ASN A 215 14.26 10.02 -1.61
CA ASN A 215 14.76 10.93 -2.62
C ASN A 215 14.46 12.40 -2.24
N ILE A 216 15.26 13.31 -2.78
CA ILE A 216 15.08 14.74 -2.59
C ILE A 216 13.68 15.15 -3.04
N ARG A 217 12.95 15.88 -2.16
CA ARG A 217 11.57 16.33 -2.42
C ARG A 217 11.48 17.57 -3.30
N VAL A 218 12.59 18.26 -3.55
CA VAL A 218 12.64 19.52 -4.32
C VAL A 218 13.06 19.21 -5.75
N ILE A 219 12.18 19.43 -6.71
CA ILE A 219 12.33 19.00 -8.12
C ILE A 219 13.63 19.50 -8.78
N TYR A 220 13.97 20.78 -8.63
CA TYR A 220 15.19 21.32 -9.26
C TYR A 220 16.46 20.70 -8.67
N ARG A 221 16.50 20.41 -7.36
CA ARG A 221 17.62 19.73 -6.70
C ARG A 221 17.73 18.27 -7.14
N TYR A 222 16.58 17.60 -7.29
CA TYR A 222 16.52 16.24 -7.81
C TYR A 222 17.10 16.18 -9.24
N ILE A 223 16.64 17.07 -10.12
CA ILE A 223 17.10 17.15 -11.51
C ILE A 223 18.61 17.51 -11.56
N GLU A 224 19.05 18.53 -10.82
CA GLU A 224 20.45 18.94 -10.76
C GLU A 224 21.38 17.79 -10.33
N LYS A 225 20.98 17.04 -9.30
CA LYS A 225 21.73 15.89 -8.81
C LYS A 225 21.93 14.82 -9.89
N TYR A 226 20.86 14.48 -10.61
CA TYR A 226 20.91 13.41 -11.61
C TYR A 226 21.46 13.87 -12.97
N LEU A 227 21.30 15.12 -13.34
CA LEU A 227 21.92 15.67 -14.57
C LEU A 227 23.42 15.89 -14.41
N LYS A 228 23.90 16.40 -13.28
CA LYS A 228 25.34 16.59 -12.99
C LYS A 228 26.07 15.26 -12.78
N GLY A 229 25.33 14.20 -12.38
CA GLY A 229 25.88 12.86 -12.15
C GLY A 229 26.11 12.01 -13.40
N LYS A 230 26.08 12.56 -14.62
CA LYS A 230 26.18 11.81 -15.89
C LYS A 230 27.39 10.90 -16.07
N ASN A 231 28.35 10.89 -15.13
CA ASN A 231 29.54 10.05 -15.20
C ASN A 231 29.57 8.89 -14.18
N LYS A 232 28.52 8.68 -13.39
CA LYS A 232 28.47 7.51 -12.48
C LYS A 232 27.40 6.55 -12.97
N LYS A 233 27.80 5.46 -13.64
CA LYS A 233 26.92 4.35 -14.00
C LYS A 233 26.31 3.75 -12.73
N PHE A 234 25.01 3.88 -12.59
CA PHE A 234 24.23 3.09 -11.63
C PHE A 234 24.24 1.64 -12.12
N VAL A 235 24.91 0.76 -11.42
CA VAL A 235 24.80 -0.68 -11.63
C VAL A 235 24.11 -1.24 -10.41
N ILE A 236 22.78 -1.35 -10.46
CA ILE A 236 22.05 -2.22 -9.53
C ILE A 236 22.26 -3.63 -10.04
N ARG A 237 22.97 -4.44 -9.29
CA ARG A 237 23.28 -5.83 -9.66
C ARG A 237 22.26 -6.77 -9.06
N THR A 238 21.90 -7.79 -9.84
CA THR A 238 20.92 -8.83 -9.53
C THR A 238 21.33 -9.78 -8.42
N GLU A 239 20.37 -10.50 -7.83
CA GLU A 239 20.56 -11.42 -6.69
C GLU A 239 21.60 -12.53 -6.88
N THR A 240 21.85 -12.96 -8.10
CA THR A 240 22.85 -13.99 -8.43
C THR A 240 24.29 -13.54 -8.16
N GLU A 241 24.55 -12.23 -8.11
CA GLU A 241 25.87 -11.68 -7.77
C GLU A 241 26.00 -11.33 -6.26
N LYS A 242 24.93 -11.49 -5.48
CA LYS A 242 24.91 -11.20 -4.03
C LYS A 242 25.77 -12.15 -3.20
N LEU A 243 26.00 -13.37 -3.67
CA LEU A 243 26.76 -14.40 -2.92
C LEU A 243 28.26 -14.16 -2.83
N GLU A 244 28.83 -13.24 -3.59
CA GLU A 244 30.25 -12.87 -3.56
C GLU A 244 30.50 -11.38 -3.23
N LEU A 245 29.51 -10.66 -2.71
CA LEU A 245 29.69 -9.27 -2.31
C LEU A 245 30.55 -9.17 -1.04
N ASN A 246 31.83 -8.97 -1.25
CA ASN A 246 32.79 -8.57 -0.22
C ASN A 246 32.23 -7.44 0.67
N ARG A 247 32.46 -7.49 1.98
CA ARG A 247 32.09 -6.43 2.96
C ARG A 247 32.46 -5.02 2.48
N GLU A 248 33.53 -4.87 1.69
CA GLU A 248 33.94 -3.59 1.09
C GLU A 248 32.95 -2.99 0.09
N LYS A 249 32.22 -3.83 -0.69
CA LYS A 249 31.18 -3.35 -1.62
C LYS A 249 29.91 -2.94 -0.90
N LEU A 250 29.53 -3.62 0.17
CA LEU A 250 28.42 -3.22 1.04
C LEU A 250 28.70 -1.86 1.68
N GLN A 251 29.91 -1.65 2.22
CA GLN A 251 30.31 -0.36 2.77
C GLN A 251 30.31 0.76 1.73
N SER A 252 30.71 0.48 0.47
CA SER A 252 30.68 1.49 -0.60
C SER A 252 29.27 1.88 -1.03
N ASN A 253 28.32 0.93 -1.05
CA ASN A 253 26.91 1.19 -1.37
C ASN A 253 26.24 1.99 -0.24
N MET A 254 26.50 1.64 1.01
CA MET A 254 26.00 2.39 2.17
C MET A 254 26.54 3.81 2.18
N LYS A 255 27.85 4.00 1.99
CA LYS A 255 28.45 5.32 1.85
C LYS A 255 27.76 6.15 0.77
N TYR A 256 27.45 5.54 -0.39
CA TYR A 256 26.72 6.21 -1.46
C TYR A 256 25.33 6.66 -1.03
N ILE A 257 24.59 5.82 -0.29
CA ILE A 257 23.25 6.16 0.25
C ILE A 257 23.36 7.38 1.17
N TYR A 258 24.23 7.35 2.16
CA TYR A 258 24.42 8.47 3.10
C TYR A 258 24.84 9.79 2.44
N GLU A 259 25.66 9.72 1.39
CA GLU A 259 26.12 10.91 0.67
C GLU A 259 25.06 11.49 -0.29
N ASN A 260 24.09 10.69 -0.73
CA ASN A 260 23.24 11.06 -1.85
C ASN A 260 21.74 11.12 -1.57
N TYR A 261 21.27 10.59 -0.43
CA TYR A 261 19.86 10.55 -0.08
C TYR A 261 19.61 11.14 1.31
N ASN A 262 18.36 11.53 1.57
CA ASN A 262 17.95 11.83 2.93
C ASN A 262 17.69 10.49 3.65
N VAL A 263 18.64 10.07 4.48
CA VAL A 263 18.43 8.92 5.36
C VAL A 263 17.34 9.29 6.36
N ILE A 264 16.30 8.49 6.43
CA ILE A 264 15.21 8.67 7.40
C ILE A 264 15.59 7.93 8.68
N GLU A 265 16.05 6.68 8.52
CA GLU A 265 16.25 5.75 9.60
C GLU A 265 17.26 4.67 9.19
N GLU A 266 18.16 4.36 10.11
CA GLU A 266 18.99 3.16 10.06
C GLU A 266 18.61 2.30 11.25
N GLN A 267 18.10 1.11 10.97
CA GLN A 267 17.52 0.24 11.99
C GLN A 267 18.58 -0.68 12.59
N SER A 268 18.65 -0.72 13.90
CA SER A 268 19.29 -1.80 14.63
C SER A 268 18.55 -3.12 14.42
N PHE A 269 19.13 -4.23 14.82
CA PHE A 269 18.49 -5.55 14.74
C PHE A 269 17.15 -5.58 15.51
N GLU A 270 17.12 -4.97 16.69
CA GLU A 270 15.93 -4.95 17.53
C GLU A 270 14.82 -4.08 16.93
N GLU A 271 15.14 -2.86 16.48
CA GLU A 271 14.18 -1.98 15.80
C GLU A 271 13.59 -2.64 14.55
N LYS A 272 14.41 -3.34 13.77
CA LYS A 272 13.95 -4.11 12.63
C LYS A 272 12.99 -5.23 13.03
N LEU A 273 13.28 -5.95 14.13
CA LEU A 273 12.42 -7.01 14.65
C LEU A 273 11.08 -6.45 15.13
N ARG A 274 11.09 -5.34 15.86
CA ARG A 274 9.89 -4.62 16.32
C ARG A 274 9.04 -4.14 15.13
N GLU A 275 9.67 -3.52 14.14
CA GLU A 275 8.96 -3.09 12.93
C GLU A 275 8.38 -4.28 12.15
N LYS A 276 9.13 -5.38 11.98
CA LYS A 276 8.65 -6.62 11.33
C LYS A 276 7.36 -7.13 11.97
N ILE A 277 7.28 -7.06 13.30
CA ILE A 277 6.07 -7.46 14.02
C ILE A 277 4.94 -6.46 13.76
N ILE A 278 5.20 -5.16 13.91
CA ILE A 278 4.19 -4.10 13.75
C ILE A 278 3.57 -4.13 12.36
N ILE A 279 4.39 -4.14 11.31
CA ILE A 279 3.89 -4.13 9.92
C ILE A 279 3.30 -5.48 9.51
N GLY A 280 3.88 -6.59 9.99
CA GLY A 280 3.40 -7.93 9.69
C GLY A 280 2.07 -8.28 10.35
N LEU A 281 1.79 -7.76 11.55
CA LEU A 281 0.49 -7.89 12.21
C LEU A 281 -0.64 -7.15 11.47
N ARG A 282 -0.34 -6.29 10.49
CA ARG A 282 -1.36 -5.73 9.59
C ARG A 282 -1.99 -6.80 8.70
N MET A 283 -1.26 -7.87 8.39
CA MET A 283 -1.76 -8.96 7.56
C MET A 283 -2.73 -9.86 8.34
N GLU A 284 -3.81 -10.32 7.69
CA GLU A 284 -4.74 -11.29 8.27
C GLU A 284 -4.05 -12.56 8.77
N LYS A 285 -3.07 -13.02 8.00
CA LYS A 285 -2.22 -14.17 8.36
C LYS A 285 -1.31 -13.86 9.55
N GLY A 286 -1.05 -12.59 9.82
CA GLY A 286 -0.08 -12.18 10.84
C GLY A 286 1.35 -12.57 10.49
N ILE A 287 2.15 -12.86 11.49
CA ILE A 287 3.57 -13.20 11.38
C ILE A 287 3.88 -14.57 11.95
N VAL A 288 4.94 -15.19 11.45
CA VAL A 288 5.51 -16.40 12.05
C VAL A 288 6.16 -16.01 13.38
N LEU A 289 5.86 -16.78 14.43
CA LEU A 289 6.51 -16.64 15.73
C LEU A 289 7.90 -17.32 15.64
N GLU A 290 8.86 -16.58 15.12
CA GLU A 290 10.24 -17.05 14.94
C GLU A 290 11.00 -17.10 16.26
N GLN A 291 12.09 -17.89 16.32
CA GLN A 291 12.91 -18.05 17.52
C GLN A 291 13.46 -16.72 18.04
N GLU A 292 13.87 -15.83 17.15
CA GLU A 292 14.38 -14.50 17.47
C GLU A 292 13.36 -13.63 18.25
N ILE A 293 12.07 -13.78 17.95
CA ILE A 293 10.98 -13.09 18.68
C ILE A 293 10.83 -13.68 20.07
N ILE A 294 10.89 -15.01 20.18
CA ILE A 294 10.73 -15.72 21.48
C ILE A 294 11.90 -15.43 22.43
N GLU A 295 13.11 -15.35 21.88
CA GLU A 295 14.33 -15.08 22.65
C GLU A 295 14.43 -13.62 23.12
N ASN A 296 13.77 -12.69 22.42
CA ASN A 296 13.66 -11.31 22.90
C ASN A 296 12.55 -11.22 23.97
N THR A 297 12.96 -11.34 25.23
CA THR A 297 12.04 -11.42 26.38
C THR A 297 11.09 -10.24 26.45
N GLU A 298 11.54 -9.02 26.15
CA GLU A 298 10.72 -7.80 26.20
C GLU A 298 9.60 -7.85 25.16
N ILE A 299 9.94 -8.09 23.90
CA ILE A 299 8.97 -8.22 22.80
C ILE A 299 8.00 -9.37 23.07
N TYR A 300 8.52 -10.53 23.52
CA TYR A 300 7.69 -11.71 23.73
C TYR A 300 6.69 -11.53 24.87
N GLU A 301 7.07 -10.86 25.96
CA GLU A 301 6.14 -10.53 27.06
C GLU A 301 5.00 -9.59 26.60
N VAL A 302 5.28 -8.62 25.72
CA VAL A 302 4.25 -7.77 25.11
C VAL A 302 3.29 -8.64 24.30
N ILE A 303 3.78 -9.55 23.47
CA ILE A 303 2.96 -10.48 22.69
C ILE A 303 2.08 -11.32 23.59
N LEU A 304 2.66 -11.96 24.64
CA LEU A 304 1.92 -12.78 25.60
C LEU A 304 0.84 -11.99 26.35
N LYS A 305 1.13 -10.72 26.70
CA LYS A 305 0.15 -9.80 27.29
C LYS A 305 -1.08 -9.65 26.38
N TYR A 306 -0.87 -9.38 25.11
CA TYR A 306 -1.98 -9.15 24.16
C TYR A 306 -2.69 -10.44 23.74
N ILE A 307 -2.04 -11.59 23.82
CA ILE A 307 -2.71 -12.89 23.71
C ILE A 307 -3.65 -13.12 24.90
N ARG A 308 -3.18 -12.86 26.13
CA ARG A 308 -4.03 -12.94 27.35
C ARG A 308 -5.22 -11.99 27.30
N LEU A 309 -5.05 -10.80 26.73
CA LEU A 309 -6.11 -9.82 26.51
C LEU A 309 -7.03 -10.16 25.32
N LYS A 310 -6.74 -11.22 24.57
CA LYS A 310 -7.47 -11.67 23.37
C LYS A 310 -7.44 -10.70 22.20
N PHE A 311 -6.47 -9.79 22.16
CA PHE A 311 -6.23 -8.91 21.00
C PHE A 311 -5.31 -9.56 19.98
N LEU A 312 -4.48 -10.51 20.41
CA LEU A 312 -3.72 -11.41 19.55
C LEU A 312 -4.18 -12.84 19.76
N LYS A 313 -4.03 -13.65 18.74
CA LYS A 313 -4.22 -15.11 18.80
C LYS A 313 -3.07 -15.83 18.12
N GLU A 314 -2.78 -17.04 18.64
CA GLU A 314 -1.84 -17.96 18.03
C GLU A 314 -2.59 -19.03 17.23
N TYR A 315 -1.98 -19.50 16.15
CA TYR A 315 -2.47 -20.66 15.40
C TYR A 315 -1.31 -21.36 14.67
N ILE A 316 -1.53 -22.61 14.25
CA ILE A 316 -0.59 -23.36 13.41
C ILE A 316 -1.05 -23.21 11.97
N GLY A 317 -0.18 -22.69 11.11
CA GLY A 317 -0.43 -22.56 9.68
C GLY A 317 -0.35 -23.89 8.93
N GLU A 318 -0.74 -23.92 7.67
CA GLU A 318 -0.63 -25.09 6.78
C GLU A 318 0.82 -25.54 6.55
N ASP A 319 1.77 -24.63 6.72
CA ASP A 319 3.20 -24.86 6.67
C ASP A 319 3.79 -25.38 8.00
N PHE A 320 2.92 -25.77 8.94
CA PHE A 320 3.24 -26.24 10.28
C PHE A 320 4.01 -25.26 11.16
N LYS A 321 4.05 -23.98 10.79
CA LYS A 321 4.64 -22.93 11.62
C LYS A 321 3.62 -22.32 12.53
N LYS A 322 4.10 -21.83 13.69
CA LYS A 322 3.28 -21.09 14.65
C LYS A 322 3.20 -19.62 14.22
N TYR A 323 2.00 -19.11 14.09
CA TYR A 323 1.71 -17.73 13.74
C TYR A 323 1.06 -16.99 14.89
N ILE A 324 1.24 -15.68 14.92
CA ILE A 324 0.45 -14.73 15.72
C ILE A 324 -0.22 -13.74 14.75
N CYS A 325 -1.48 -13.45 15.01
CA CYS A 325 -2.23 -12.44 14.24
C CYS A 325 -3.21 -11.68 15.15
N LEU A 326 -3.70 -10.53 14.66
CA LEU A 326 -4.74 -9.78 15.33
C LEU A 326 -6.05 -10.57 15.36
N THR A 327 -6.82 -10.43 16.44
CA THR A 327 -8.24 -10.80 16.47
C THR A 327 -9.07 -9.63 15.90
N GLU A 328 -10.40 -9.79 15.75
CA GLU A 328 -11.25 -8.68 15.32
C GLU A 328 -11.22 -7.52 16.34
N GLU A 329 -11.22 -7.83 17.64
CA GLU A 329 -11.04 -6.84 18.69
C GLU A 329 -9.64 -6.22 18.64
N GLY A 330 -8.62 -7.02 18.32
CA GLY A 330 -7.24 -6.57 18.18
C GLY A 330 -7.05 -5.59 17.05
N LYS A 331 -7.75 -5.74 15.91
CA LYS A 331 -7.72 -4.79 14.80
C LYS A 331 -8.20 -3.40 15.22
N ASN A 332 -9.23 -3.33 16.07
CA ASN A 332 -9.75 -2.06 16.59
C ASN A 332 -8.78 -1.37 17.56
N CYS A 333 -7.86 -2.12 18.18
CA CYS A 333 -6.91 -1.64 19.18
C CYS A 333 -5.45 -1.75 18.71
N ALA A 334 -5.19 -2.00 17.41
CA ALA A 334 -3.87 -2.28 16.88
C ALA A 334 -2.83 -1.19 17.23
N ASN A 335 -3.23 0.08 17.20
CA ASN A 335 -2.35 1.20 17.54
C ASN A 335 -1.79 1.11 18.98
N ILE A 336 -2.56 0.57 19.93
CA ILE A 336 -2.11 0.40 21.32
C ILE A 336 -1.03 -0.68 21.37
N ILE A 337 -1.21 -1.78 20.63
CA ILE A 337 -0.21 -2.85 20.53
C ILE A 337 1.08 -2.32 19.93
N TRP A 338 0.95 -1.53 18.85
CA TRP A 338 2.11 -0.96 18.14
C TRP A 338 2.89 0.03 19.00
N GLN A 339 2.19 0.86 19.80
CA GLN A 339 2.85 1.79 20.73
C GLN A 339 3.69 1.10 21.80
N GLU A 340 3.31 -0.10 22.23
CA GLU A 340 4.12 -0.87 23.20
C GLU A 340 5.26 -1.66 22.54
N LEU A 341 5.20 -1.85 21.22
CA LEU A 341 6.26 -2.49 20.45
C LEU A 341 7.30 -1.49 19.90
N VAL A 342 7.00 -0.20 19.88
CA VAL A 342 7.96 0.86 19.56
C VAL A 342 8.84 1.15 20.76
#